data_d135308539b2b1f196a8b41a7d30f9b7
#
_entry.id   d135308539b2b1f196a8b41a7d30f9b7
#
_cell.length_a   1.000
_cell.length_b   1.000
_cell.length_c   1.000
_cell.angle_alpha   90.00
_cell.angle_beta   90.00
_cell.angle_gamma   90.00
#
_symmetry.space_group_name_H-M   'P 1'
#
loop_
_entity.id
_entity.type
_entity.pdbx_description
1 polymer ?
#
loop_
_entity_poly.entity_id
_entity_poly.type
_entity_poly.pdbx_seq_one_letter_code
_entity_poly.pdbx_strand_id
1 'polypeptide(L)'
;MASWGVLTAVTLRPVPEAGRSTRLSPWGRVVLASAILVLGAIVGLVASELTTRREELVSYPVGGAVAGLSFDVGDAAIEVVGGGTAREVDVQRRERSAFGHAPETTRSVAGGTFMVKSRCPTELLRSCAVRYRLVVPDNLPIEIRTDGGEVRFRGYRGSATVVTQSGDIDIADFCGFSLDARAESGDIESFWTCPPQRLSLRAGSGSVHAVVPSGPYRVDAESSSGSNVVRGVTATTEAPFSIQALSSSGDVVVEGRQ
;
A
#
# COMPACT_ATOMS: atom_id res chain seq x y z
N MET A 1 -8.66 93.43 -11.07
CA MET A 1 -7.27 93.10 -11.49
C MET A 1 -7.19 91.62 -11.78
N ALA A 2 -7.24 91.24 -12.99
CA ALA A 2 -7.27 89.83 -13.46
C ALA A 2 -5.85 89.40 -13.79
N SER A 3 -5.41 88.30 -13.19
CA SER A 3 -4.12 87.63 -13.56
C SER A 3 -4.44 86.35 -14.26
N TRP A 4 -4.07 86.28 -15.50
CA TRP A 4 -4.18 85.12 -16.39
C TRP A 4 -3.00 84.20 -16.15
N GLY A 5 -3.25 82.96 -15.70
CA GLY A 5 -2.29 81.87 -15.59
C GLY A 5 -2.14 81.13 -16.93
N VAL A 6 -0.91 81.08 -17.43
CA VAL A 6 -0.51 80.43 -18.66
C VAL A 6 -0.57 78.91 -18.49
N LEU A 7 -1.43 78.25 -19.29
CA LEU A 7 -1.45 76.79 -19.43
C LEU A 7 -0.31 76.32 -20.35
N THR A 8 0.74 75.71 -19.79
CA THR A 8 1.78 75.02 -20.52
C THR A 8 1.27 73.66 -21.03
N ALA A 9 1.12 73.54 -22.34
CA ALA A 9 0.79 72.27 -23.00
C ALA A 9 1.93 71.27 -22.85
N VAL A 10 1.71 70.19 -22.14
CA VAL A 10 2.61 69.05 -22.10
C VAL A 10 2.42 68.22 -23.37
N THR A 11 3.36 68.31 -24.26
CA THR A 11 3.47 67.46 -25.45
C THR A 11 3.90 66.06 -25.04
N LEU A 12 2.95 65.11 -25.05
CA LEU A 12 3.20 63.68 -24.89
C LEU A 12 3.96 63.21 -26.16
N ARG A 13 5.22 62.80 -25.97
CA ARG A 13 5.96 62.11 -27.00
C ARG A 13 5.37 60.69 -27.21
N PRO A 14 5.14 60.27 -28.47
CA PRO A 14 4.69 58.92 -28.73
C PRO A 14 5.79 57.92 -28.31
N VAL A 15 5.40 56.95 -27.47
CA VAL A 15 6.24 55.80 -27.11
C VAL A 15 6.48 54.98 -28.38
N PRO A 16 7.73 54.68 -28.75
CA PRO A 16 7.98 53.83 -29.93
C PRO A 16 7.46 52.43 -29.63
N GLU A 17 6.44 52.01 -30.37
CA GLU A 17 6.01 50.61 -30.45
C GLU A 17 7.18 49.75 -30.95
N ALA A 18 7.90 49.12 -30.03
CA ALA A 18 8.91 48.13 -30.38
C ALA A 18 8.20 46.82 -30.80
N GLY A 19 7.63 46.87 -32.02
CA GLY A 19 7.18 45.68 -32.73
C GLY A 19 8.38 44.81 -33.11
N ARG A 20 9.00 44.10 -32.11
CA ARG A 20 9.90 43.00 -32.40
C ARG A 20 9.09 41.82 -32.88
N SER A 21 8.84 41.74 -34.18
CA SER A 21 8.47 40.47 -34.81
C SER A 21 9.68 39.52 -34.70
N THR A 22 9.75 38.74 -33.63
CA THR A 22 10.70 37.63 -33.49
C THR A 22 10.35 36.57 -34.54
N ARG A 23 10.89 36.75 -35.77
CA ARG A 23 10.83 35.69 -36.77
C ARG A 23 11.70 34.56 -36.27
N LEU A 24 11.06 33.51 -35.72
CA LEU A 24 11.73 32.28 -35.37
C LEU A 24 12.48 31.74 -36.60
N SER A 25 13.74 31.35 -36.37
CA SER A 25 14.53 30.68 -37.41
C SER A 25 13.80 29.41 -37.89
N PRO A 26 14.05 28.90 -39.08
CA PRO A 26 13.41 27.67 -39.56
C PRO A 26 13.58 26.53 -38.58
N TRP A 27 14.70 26.40 -37.91
CA TRP A 27 14.95 25.45 -36.81
C TRP A 27 14.07 25.71 -35.57
N GLY A 28 13.89 26.98 -35.20
CA GLY A 28 13.02 27.36 -34.07
C GLY A 28 11.55 27.01 -34.32
N ARG A 29 11.09 27.09 -35.61
CA ARG A 29 9.73 26.65 -35.97
C ARG A 29 9.55 25.14 -35.88
N VAL A 30 10.57 24.35 -36.27
CA VAL A 30 10.54 22.89 -36.14
C VAL A 30 10.52 22.48 -34.69
N VAL A 31 11.36 23.08 -33.83
CA VAL A 31 11.38 22.80 -32.38
C VAL A 31 10.04 23.19 -31.74
N LEU A 32 9.46 24.33 -32.09
CA LEU A 32 8.18 24.75 -31.56
C LEU A 32 7.04 23.80 -31.98
N ALA A 33 7.02 23.40 -33.26
CA ALA A 33 6.01 22.46 -33.76
C ALA A 33 6.12 21.09 -33.11
N SER A 34 7.33 20.57 -32.92
CA SER A 34 7.53 19.29 -32.21
C SER A 34 7.14 19.38 -30.73
N ALA A 35 7.43 20.51 -30.07
CA ALA A 35 7.01 20.72 -28.67
C ALA A 35 5.48 20.77 -28.53
N ILE A 36 4.79 21.42 -29.48
CA ILE A 36 3.31 21.47 -29.48
C ILE A 36 2.72 20.08 -29.74
N LEU A 37 3.30 19.29 -30.66
CA LEU A 37 2.85 17.92 -30.94
C LEU A 37 3.03 17.01 -29.70
N VAL A 38 4.19 17.10 -29.04
CA VAL A 38 4.44 16.33 -27.82
C VAL A 38 3.48 16.74 -26.69
N LEU A 39 3.28 18.05 -26.50
CA LEU A 39 2.33 18.55 -25.50
C LEU A 39 0.89 18.11 -25.81
N GLY A 40 0.48 18.17 -27.09
CA GLY A 40 -0.82 17.68 -27.55
C GLY A 40 -1.00 16.18 -27.30
N ALA A 41 0.03 15.38 -27.56
CA ALA A 41 0.02 13.94 -27.26
C ALA A 41 -0.09 13.66 -25.76
N ILE A 42 0.65 14.39 -24.93
CA ILE A 42 0.57 14.26 -23.45
C ILE A 42 -0.83 14.64 -22.95
N VAL A 43 -1.37 15.76 -23.41
CA VAL A 43 -2.73 16.19 -23.03
C VAL A 43 -3.78 15.18 -23.50
N GLY A 44 -3.64 14.65 -24.72
CA GLY A 44 -4.52 13.60 -25.25
C GLY A 44 -4.46 12.32 -24.42
N LEU A 45 -3.28 11.87 -24.00
CA LEU A 45 -3.10 10.71 -23.13
C LEU A 45 -3.75 10.93 -21.76
N VAL A 46 -3.51 12.08 -21.13
CA VAL A 46 -4.10 12.42 -19.82
C VAL A 46 -5.63 12.53 -19.92
N ALA A 47 -6.16 13.16 -20.95
CA ALA A 47 -7.59 13.24 -21.18
C ALA A 47 -8.23 11.86 -21.43
N SER A 48 -7.55 11.01 -22.19
CA SER A 48 -7.99 9.62 -22.42
C SER A 48 -7.99 8.80 -21.14
N GLU A 49 -6.99 8.97 -20.28
CA GLU A 49 -6.96 8.30 -18.97
C GLU A 49 -8.14 8.74 -18.09
N LEU A 50 -8.41 10.04 -18.01
CA LEU A 50 -9.51 10.56 -17.21
C LEU A 50 -10.89 10.10 -17.70
N THR A 51 -11.07 9.95 -19.01
CA THR A 51 -12.36 9.52 -19.61
C THR A 51 -12.58 8.01 -19.59
N THR A 52 -11.51 7.20 -19.53
CA THR A 52 -11.58 5.72 -19.49
C THR A 52 -11.45 5.13 -18.11
N ARG A 53 -11.17 5.96 -17.09
CA ARG A 53 -11.04 5.48 -15.71
C ARG A 53 -12.36 4.93 -15.22
N ARG A 54 -12.35 3.66 -14.84
CA ARG A 54 -13.46 2.96 -14.18
C ARG A 54 -13.08 2.66 -12.76
N GLU A 55 -14.01 2.92 -11.84
CA GLU A 55 -13.93 2.48 -10.45
C GLU A 55 -15.11 1.58 -10.18
N GLU A 56 -14.86 0.36 -9.76
CA GLU A 56 -15.89 -0.63 -9.45
C GLU A 56 -15.71 -1.10 -8.00
N LEU A 57 -16.81 -1.06 -7.25
CA LEU A 57 -16.89 -1.62 -5.89
C LEU A 57 -17.75 -2.87 -5.95
N VAL A 58 -17.14 -4.01 -5.68
CA VAL A 58 -17.82 -5.30 -5.59
C VAL A 58 -17.80 -5.75 -4.13
N SER A 59 -18.96 -5.97 -3.56
CA SER A 59 -19.12 -6.50 -2.20
C SER A 59 -19.89 -7.80 -2.25
N TYR A 60 -19.39 -8.84 -1.59
CA TYR A 60 -20.06 -10.12 -1.53
C TYR A 60 -19.74 -10.85 -0.23
N PRO A 61 -20.75 -11.48 0.39
CA PRO A 61 -20.52 -12.39 1.51
C PRO A 61 -20.00 -13.73 0.98
N VAL A 62 -19.05 -14.31 1.69
CA VAL A 62 -18.63 -15.70 1.51
C VAL A 62 -19.29 -16.51 2.60
N GLY A 63 -20.40 -17.17 2.24
CA GLY A 63 -21.17 -18.01 3.15
C GLY A 63 -20.75 -19.48 3.07
N GLY A 64 -21.16 -20.27 4.07
CA GLY A 64 -20.89 -21.68 4.19
C GLY A 64 -19.80 -21.99 5.24
N ALA A 65 -19.55 -23.28 5.45
CA ALA A 65 -18.49 -23.73 6.38
C ALA A 65 -17.11 -23.55 5.75
N VAL A 66 -16.65 -22.28 5.69
CA VAL A 66 -15.29 -21.97 5.24
C VAL A 66 -14.34 -22.22 6.40
N ALA A 67 -13.33 -23.07 6.19
CA ALA A 67 -12.33 -23.43 7.18
C ALA A 67 -11.05 -22.58 7.09
N GLY A 68 -10.91 -21.78 6.04
CA GLY A 68 -9.76 -20.88 5.85
C GLY A 68 -9.92 -19.96 4.65
N LEU A 69 -9.09 -18.94 4.60
CA LEU A 69 -9.01 -17.99 3.50
C LEU A 69 -7.61 -17.98 2.89
N SER A 70 -7.53 -17.94 1.56
CA SER A 70 -6.27 -17.78 0.84
C SER A 70 -6.41 -16.73 -0.24
N PHE A 71 -5.61 -15.69 -0.16
CA PHE A 71 -5.52 -14.60 -1.12
C PHE A 71 -4.17 -14.61 -1.79
N ASP A 72 -4.14 -14.86 -3.08
CA ASP A 72 -2.96 -14.80 -3.94
C ASP A 72 -3.19 -13.70 -4.97
N VAL A 73 -2.66 -12.52 -4.67
CA VAL A 73 -2.93 -11.30 -5.42
C VAL A 73 -1.62 -10.66 -5.88
N GLY A 74 -1.66 -9.95 -6.99
CA GLY A 74 -0.52 -9.16 -7.45
C GLY A 74 -0.33 -7.88 -6.64
N ASP A 75 -0.15 -6.77 -7.31
CA ASP A 75 -0.03 -5.43 -6.68
C ASP A 75 -1.37 -4.98 -6.09
N ALA A 76 -1.76 -5.53 -4.95
CA ALA A 76 -3.03 -5.20 -4.30
C ALA A 76 -2.83 -4.87 -2.82
N ALA A 77 -3.48 -3.82 -2.36
CA ALA A 77 -3.57 -3.53 -0.94
C ALA A 77 -4.67 -4.38 -0.29
N ILE A 78 -4.37 -4.99 0.87
CA ILE A 78 -5.29 -5.86 1.60
C ILE A 78 -5.45 -5.36 3.04
N GLU A 79 -6.68 -5.11 3.44
CA GLU A 79 -7.04 -4.81 4.82
C GLU A 79 -7.90 -5.95 5.37
N VAL A 80 -7.46 -6.58 6.47
CA VAL A 80 -8.17 -7.61 7.22
C VAL A 80 -8.65 -7.02 8.54
N VAL A 81 -9.95 -7.06 8.76
CA VAL A 81 -10.59 -6.58 10.00
C VAL A 81 -11.21 -7.78 10.70
N GLY A 82 -10.77 -8.03 11.94
CA GLY A 82 -11.36 -9.06 12.79
C GLY A 82 -12.71 -8.66 13.39
N GLY A 83 -13.39 -9.60 14.04
CA GLY A 83 -14.66 -9.34 14.72
C GLY A 83 -15.90 -9.44 13.83
N GLY A 84 -15.78 -10.06 12.64
CA GLY A 84 -16.93 -10.42 11.80
C GLY A 84 -17.86 -11.45 12.46
N THR A 85 -19.02 -11.65 11.85
CA THR A 85 -19.97 -12.68 12.32
C THR A 85 -19.39 -14.08 12.16
N ALA A 86 -19.70 -15.00 13.07
CA ALA A 86 -19.09 -16.34 13.10
C ALA A 86 -19.38 -17.22 11.86
N ARG A 87 -20.17 -16.76 10.89
CA ARG A 87 -20.63 -17.55 9.76
C ARG A 87 -20.32 -16.99 8.38
N GLU A 88 -19.90 -15.74 8.29
CA GLU A 88 -19.72 -15.07 6.99
C GLU A 88 -18.46 -14.26 6.97
N VAL A 89 -17.77 -14.30 5.87
CA VAL A 89 -16.66 -13.40 5.55
C VAL A 89 -17.19 -12.37 4.56
N ASP A 90 -17.10 -11.10 4.94
CA ASP A 90 -17.45 -10.01 4.04
C ASP A 90 -16.21 -9.60 3.23
N VAL A 91 -16.32 -9.70 1.91
CA VAL A 91 -15.26 -9.29 0.98
C VAL A 91 -15.71 -8.07 0.21
N GLN A 92 -15.02 -6.96 0.42
CA GLN A 92 -15.17 -5.76 -0.38
C GLN A 92 -13.94 -5.60 -1.27
N ARG A 93 -14.16 -5.55 -2.57
CA ARG A 93 -13.12 -5.35 -3.57
C ARG A 93 -13.38 -4.05 -4.31
N ARG A 94 -12.43 -3.14 -4.24
CA ARG A 94 -12.42 -1.90 -5.01
C ARG A 94 -11.39 -2.02 -6.11
N GLU A 95 -11.85 -1.89 -7.34
CA GLU A 95 -11.02 -1.94 -8.53
C GLU A 95 -10.96 -0.56 -9.16
N ARG A 96 -9.78 -0.19 -9.63
CA ARG A 96 -9.57 0.96 -10.52
C ARG A 96 -8.87 0.45 -11.76
N SER A 97 -9.46 0.72 -12.90
CA SER A 97 -8.89 0.36 -14.18
C SER A 97 -9.08 1.48 -15.19
N ALA A 98 -8.15 1.59 -16.14
CA ALA A 98 -8.26 2.46 -17.29
C ALA A 98 -7.80 1.71 -18.55
N PHE A 99 -8.15 2.20 -19.72
CA PHE A 99 -7.78 1.63 -21.02
C PHE A 99 -8.20 0.17 -21.23
N GLY A 100 -9.23 -0.30 -20.50
CA GLY A 100 -9.71 -1.68 -20.62
C GLY A 100 -8.87 -2.72 -19.85
N HIS A 101 -7.86 -2.31 -19.09
CA HIS A 101 -6.99 -3.19 -18.29
C HIS A 101 -7.63 -3.53 -16.92
N ALA A 102 -8.77 -4.23 -16.95
CA ALA A 102 -9.40 -4.72 -15.73
C ALA A 102 -8.58 -5.88 -15.12
N PRO A 103 -8.56 -6.03 -13.78
CA PRO A 103 -7.89 -7.16 -13.14
C PRO A 103 -8.60 -8.48 -13.47
N GLU A 104 -7.81 -9.50 -13.74
CA GLU A 104 -8.31 -10.87 -13.82
C GLU A 104 -8.45 -11.45 -12.42
N THR A 105 -9.69 -11.79 -12.04
CA THR A 105 -9.96 -12.33 -10.70
C THR A 105 -10.69 -13.66 -10.80
N THR A 106 -10.12 -14.70 -10.20
CA THR A 106 -10.72 -16.01 -10.03
C THR A 106 -11.04 -16.29 -8.57
N ARG A 107 -12.17 -16.91 -8.31
CA ARG A 107 -12.64 -17.31 -6.98
C ARG A 107 -13.01 -18.77 -7.00
N SER A 108 -12.57 -19.51 -5.98
CA SER A 108 -12.89 -20.93 -5.84
C SER A 108 -12.93 -21.34 -4.37
N VAL A 109 -13.59 -22.44 -4.09
CA VAL A 109 -13.54 -23.10 -2.78
C VAL A 109 -13.00 -24.49 -3.00
N ALA A 110 -11.93 -24.84 -2.32
CA ALA A 110 -11.34 -26.16 -2.35
C ALA A 110 -10.89 -26.60 -0.95
N GLY A 111 -11.25 -27.80 -0.54
CA GLY A 111 -10.90 -28.31 0.79
C GLY A 111 -11.42 -27.44 1.95
N GLY A 112 -12.53 -26.75 1.78
CA GLY A 112 -13.05 -25.81 2.78
C GLY A 112 -12.34 -24.44 2.81
N THR A 113 -11.33 -24.22 1.99
CA THR A 113 -10.62 -22.94 1.89
C THR A 113 -11.20 -22.11 0.75
N PHE A 114 -11.61 -20.89 1.04
CA PHE A 114 -11.99 -19.92 0.01
C PHE A 114 -10.73 -19.27 -0.54
N MET A 115 -10.52 -19.40 -1.84
CA MET A 115 -9.34 -18.91 -2.55
C MET A 115 -9.71 -17.78 -3.51
N VAL A 116 -8.95 -16.72 -3.49
CA VAL A 116 -9.01 -15.60 -4.43
C VAL A 116 -7.65 -15.46 -5.10
N LYS A 117 -7.64 -15.46 -6.42
CA LYS A 117 -6.47 -15.10 -7.22
C LYS A 117 -6.82 -13.88 -8.03
N SER A 118 -5.99 -12.86 -7.98
CA SER A 118 -6.20 -11.62 -8.71
C SER A 118 -4.89 -11.05 -9.22
N ARG A 119 -4.84 -10.74 -10.52
CA ARG A 119 -3.67 -10.16 -11.18
C ARG A 119 -4.10 -9.00 -12.04
N CYS A 120 -3.38 -7.90 -11.93
CA CYS A 120 -3.45 -6.82 -12.90
C CYS A 120 -2.61 -7.19 -14.13
N PRO A 121 -3.05 -6.84 -15.36
CA PRO A 121 -2.21 -7.00 -16.54
C PRO A 121 -0.90 -6.22 -16.41
N THR A 122 0.20 -6.85 -16.88
CA THR A 122 1.52 -6.22 -16.91
C THR A 122 1.64 -5.31 -18.12
N GLU A 123 1.17 -4.08 -18.01
CA GLU A 123 1.21 -3.08 -19.08
C GLU A 123 2.17 -1.93 -18.71
N LEU A 124 2.69 -1.25 -19.73
CA LEU A 124 3.60 -0.10 -19.56
C LEU A 124 2.97 1.04 -18.74
N LEU A 125 1.65 1.19 -18.82
CA LEU A 125 0.87 2.16 -18.05
C LEU A 125 0.18 1.40 -16.92
N ARG A 126 0.62 1.59 -15.68
CA ARG A 126 -0.01 1.01 -14.48
C ARG A 126 -1.42 1.57 -14.28
N SER A 127 -2.35 1.10 -15.09
CA SER A 127 -3.75 1.56 -15.12
C SER A 127 -4.71 0.68 -14.33
N CYS A 128 -4.19 -0.34 -13.64
CA CYS A 128 -4.95 -1.27 -12.81
C CYS A 128 -4.48 -1.19 -11.36
N ALA A 129 -5.41 -1.09 -10.42
CA ALA A 129 -5.16 -1.19 -9.00
C ALA A 129 -6.34 -1.87 -8.31
N VAL A 130 -6.05 -2.77 -7.37
CA VAL A 130 -7.05 -3.50 -6.62
C VAL A 130 -6.82 -3.27 -5.13
N ARG A 131 -7.90 -3.10 -4.38
CA ARG A 131 -7.87 -3.06 -2.92
C ARG A 131 -8.94 -4.00 -2.38
N TYR A 132 -8.53 -4.86 -1.46
CA TYR A 132 -9.42 -5.74 -0.73
C TYR A 132 -9.60 -5.23 0.70
N ARG A 133 -10.82 -5.28 1.19
CA ARG A 133 -11.16 -5.17 2.60
C ARG A 133 -11.95 -6.41 3.00
N LEU A 134 -11.44 -7.13 3.98
CA LEU A 134 -11.98 -8.40 4.47
C LEU A 134 -12.46 -8.20 5.90
N VAL A 135 -13.74 -8.42 6.16
CA VAL A 135 -14.25 -8.53 7.53
C VAL A 135 -14.41 -10.02 7.82
N VAL A 136 -13.65 -10.51 8.78
CA VAL A 136 -13.50 -11.94 9.01
C VAL A 136 -13.90 -12.35 10.41
N PRO A 137 -14.48 -13.55 10.58
CA PRO A 137 -14.70 -14.12 11.90
C PRO A 137 -13.39 -14.34 12.66
N ASP A 138 -13.46 -14.32 13.98
CA ASP A 138 -12.36 -14.75 14.82
C ASP A 138 -12.01 -16.22 14.55
N ASN A 139 -10.73 -16.56 14.71
CA ASN A 139 -10.17 -17.92 14.55
C ASN A 139 -10.18 -18.53 13.14
N LEU A 140 -10.59 -17.81 12.11
CA LEU A 140 -10.50 -18.28 10.73
C LEU A 140 -9.05 -18.14 10.22
N PRO A 141 -8.32 -19.21 9.87
CA PRO A 141 -6.96 -19.09 9.33
C PRO A 141 -6.92 -18.29 8.03
N ILE A 142 -5.95 -17.39 7.90
CA ILE A 142 -5.79 -16.54 6.72
C ILE A 142 -4.38 -16.67 6.17
N GLU A 143 -4.29 -16.93 4.87
CA GLU A 143 -3.06 -16.88 4.10
C GLU A 143 -3.15 -15.77 3.05
N ILE A 144 -2.18 -14.87 3.04
CA ILE A 144 -2.07 -13.79 2.07
C ILE A 144 -0.73 -13.87 1.38
N ARG A 145 -0.75 -13.85 0.05
CA ARG A 145 0.42 -13.69 -0.81
C ARG A 145 0.17 -12.52 -1.75
N THR A 146 1.10 -11.58 -1.76
CA THR A 146 1.03 -10.43 -2.67
C THR A 146 2.41 -10.15 -3.27
N ASP A 147 2.44 -9.70 -4.52
CA ASP A 147 3.68 -9.26 -5.17
C ASP A 147 4.03 -7.85 -4.72
N GLY A 148 3.00 -7.02 -4.46
CA GLY A 148 3.18 -5.66 -3.96
C GLY A 148 1.90 -5.14 -3.30
N GLY A 149 2.01 -3.98 -2.68
CA GLY A 149 0.90 -3.40 -1.95
C GLY A 149 0.93 -3.72 -0.45
N GLU A 150 0.34 -2.85 0.30
CA GLU A 150 0.33 -2.90 1.75
C GLU A 150 -0.66 -3.93 2.28
N VAL A 151 -0.25 -4.71 3.29
CA VAL A 151 -1.10 -5.66 4.01
C VAL A 151 -1.33 -5.16 5.42
N ARG A 152 -2.59 -4.90 5.77
CA ARG A 152 -2.99 -4.42 7.10
C ARG A 152 -3.92 -5.40 7.81
N PHE A 153 -3.65 -5.65 9.09
CA PHE A 153 -4.54 -6.36 9.99
C PHE A 153 -5.01 -5.43 11.11
N ARG A 154 -6.29 -5.53 11.44
CA ARG A 154 -6.91 -4.76 12.52
C ARG A 154 -7.79 -5.65 13.40
N GLY A 155 -7.43 -5.79 14.67
CA GLY A 155 -8.24 -6.50 15.66
C GLY A 155 -8.46 -7.99 15.37
N TYR A 156 -7.58 -8.64 14.60
CA TYR A 156 -7.75 -10.03 14.20
C TYR A 156 -7.28 -11.01 15.28
N ARG A 157 -7.99 -12.15 15.41
CA ARG A 157 -7.78 -13.11 16.50
C ARG A 157 -7.50 -14.55 16.05
N GLY A 158 -7.18 -14.76 14.81
CA GLY A 158 -6.86 -16.08 14.26
C GLY A 158 -5.38 -16.33 14.06
N SER A 159 -5.07 -17.28 13.19
CA SER A 159 -3.72 -17.52 12.69
C SER A 159 -3.56 -16.89 11.31
N ALA A 160 -2.47 -16.18 11.10
CA ALA A 160 -2.20 -15.52 9.82
C ALA A 160 -0.82 -15.87 9.27
N THR A 161 -0.76 -16.09 7.96
CA THR A 161 0.46 -16.19 7.18
C THR A 161 0.42 -15.12 6.11
N VAL A 162 1.45 -14.26 6.07
CA VAL A 162 1.56 -13.15 5.12
C VAL A 162 2.90 -13.21 4.41
N VAL A 163 2.88 -13.18 3.10
CA VAL A 163 4.09 -13.12 2.27
C VAL A 163 3.92 -12.03 1.25
N THR A 164 4.85 -11.07 1.23
CA THR A 164 4.91 -10.01 0.22
C THR A 164 6.31 -9.95 -0.42
N GLN A 165 6.38 -9.65 -1.71
CA GLN A 165 7.65 -9.35 -2.36
C GLN A 165 8.05 -7.88 -2.11
N SER A 166 7.09 -6.96 -2.26
CA SER A 166 7.33 -5.54 -2.01
C SER A 166 6.08 -4.90 -1.44
N GLY A 167 6.16 -4.41 -0.25
CA GLY A 167 5.07 -3.77 0.45
C GLY A 167 5.18 -3.98 1.95
N ASP A 168 4.67 -3.02 2.69
CA ASP A 168 4.72 -3.03 4.14
C ASP A 168 3.63 -3.92 4.71
N ILE A 169 3.92 -4.50 5.87
CA ILE A 169 2.98 -5.32 6.64
C ILE A 169 2.71 -4.60 7.97
N ASP A 170 1.51 -4.06 8.13
CA ASP A 170 1.05 -3.34 9.33
C ASP A 170 0.00 -4.17 10.06
N ILE A 171 0.30 -4.60 11.28
CA ILE A 171 -0.55 -5.45 12.11
C ILE A 171 -0.86 -4.75 13.41
N ALA A 172 -2.10 -4.31 13.56
CA ALA A 172 -2.57 -3.60 14.73
C ALA A 172 -3.64 -4.38 15.50
N ASP A 173 -3.54 -4.29 16.83
CA ASP A 173 -4.48 -4.88 17.77
C ASP A 173 -4.68 -6.39 17.56
N PHE A 174 -3.61 -7.09 17.22
CA PHE A 174 -3.64 -8.52 16.99
C PHE A 174 -3.67 -9.30 18.32
N CYS A 175 -4.54 -10.30 18.39
CA CYS A 175 -4.65 -11.19 19.54
C CYS A 175 -4.91 -12.63 19.06
N GLY A 176 -4.12 -13.11 18.14
CA GLY A 176 -4.23 -14.43 17.58
C GLY A 176 -3.25 -15.45 18.15
N PHE A 177 -3.32 -16.67 17.64
CA PHE A 177 -2.43 -17.75 18.05
C PHE A 177 -1.04 -17.60 17.43
N SER A 178 -0.99 -17.38 16.12
CA SER A 178 0.27 -17.31 15.39
C SER A 178 0.22 -16.33 14.25
N LEU A 179 1.37 -15.72 14.01
CA LEU A 179 1.64 -14.90 12.84
C LEU A 179 2.98 -15.29 12.25
N ASP A 180 2.98 -15.60 10.95
CA ASP A 180 4.18 -15.71 10.13
C ASP A 180 4.11 -14.65 9.03
N ALA A 181 4.90 -13.58 9.16
CA ALA A 181 4.94 -12.48 8.21
C ALA A 181 6.32 -12.40 7.58
N ARG A 182 6.36 -12.33 6.24
CA ARG A 182 7.58 -12.24 5.44
C ARG A 182 7.44 -11.18 4.38
N ALA A 183 8.41 -10.26 4.35
CA ALA A 183 8.57 -9.27 3.30
C ALA A 183 9.95 -9.42 2.67
N GLU A 184 10.06 -9.51 1.33
CA GLU A 184 11.36 -9.43 0.67
C GLU A 184 11.89 -8.00 0.68
N SER A 185 11.00 -7.02 0.43
CA SER A 185 11.28 -5.59 0.56
C SER A 185 10.08 -4.90 1.18
N GLY A 186 10.27 -4.21 2.27
CA GLY A 186 9.24 -3.52 3.04
C GLY A 186 9.41 -3.72 4.54
N ASP A 187 8.82 -2.84 5.30
CA ASP A 187 8.85 -2.87 6.75
C ASP A 187 7.74 -3.77 7.31
N ILE A 188 8.00 -4.39 8.45
CA ILE A 188 7.02 -5.19 9.18
C ILE A 188 6.81 -4.58 10.56
N GLU A 189 5.62 -4.05 10.79
CA GLU A 189 5.19 -3.55 12.08
C GLU A 189 4.10 -4.45 12.66
N SER A 190 4.26 -4.90 13.89
CA SER A 190 3.27 -5.73 14.55
C SER A 190 3.01 -5.30 15.99
N PHE A 191 1.74 -5.07 16.29
CA PHE A 191 1.25 -4.60 17.56
C PHE A 191 0.26 -5.59 18.16
N TRP A 192 0.63 -6.20 19.29
CA TRP A 192 -0.13 -7.28 19.93
C TRP A 192 -0.81 -6.81 21.21
N THR A 193 -2.06 -7.22 21.39
CA THR A 193 -2.84 -6.96 22.60
C THR A 193 -2.83 -8.14 23.58
N CYS A 194 -2.44 -9.32 23.12
CA CYS A 194 -2.23 -10.50 23.97
C CYS A 194 -0.94 -11.24 23.55
N PRO A 195 -0.35 -12.05 24.46
CA PRO A 195 0.88 -12.78 24.17
C PRO A 195 0.71 -13.75 23.00
N PRO A 196 1.52 -13.63 21.91
CA PRO A 196 1.49 -14.57 20.80
C PRO A 196 2.05 -15.93 21.21
N GLN A 197 1.42 -17.04 20.82
CA GLN A 197 2.05 -18.35 20.98
C GLN A 197 3.28 -18.46 20.07
N ARG A 198 3.17 -17.99 18.84
CA ARG A 198 4.26 -17.93 17.88
C ARG A 198 4.17 -16.68 17.04
N LEU A 199 5.21 -15.87 17.09
CA LEU A 199 5.40 -14.72 16.24
C LEU A 199 6.68 -14.89 15.43
N SER A 200 6.55 -14.89 14.10
CA SER A 200 7.70 -14.99 13.17
C SER A 200 7.59 -13.86 12.16
N LEU A 201 8.54 -12.92 12.24
CA LEU A 201 8.64 -11.77 11.36
C LEU A 201 9.98 -11.81 10.65
N ARG A 202 9.98 -11.73 9.33
CA ARG A 202 11.20 -11.79 8.51
C ARG A 202 11.16 -10.77 7.40
N ALA A 203 12.10 -9.85 7.41
CA ALA A 203 12.33 -8.89 6.34
C ALA A 203 13.64 -9.18 5.61
N GLY A 204 13.64 -9.13 4.30
CA GLY A 204 14.85 -9.16 3.49
C GLY A 204 15.51 -7.78 3.50
N SER A 205 14.82 -6.77 2.98
CA SER A 205 15.20 -5.36 3.07
C SER A 205 14.07 -4.60 3.74
N GLY A 206 14.31 -4.06 4.92
CA GLY A 206 13.32 -3.36 5.72
C GLY A 206 13.48 -3.64 7.20
N SER A 207 12.88 -2.84 8.02
CA SER A 207 12.92 -2.96 9.48
C SER A 207 11.80 -3.86 9.99
N VAL A 208 12.04 -4.51 11.13
CA VAL A 208 11.06 -5.32 11.83
C VAL A 208 10.81 -4.72 13.20
N HIS A 209 9.58 -4.33 13.46
CA HIS A 209 9.17 -3.80 14.76
C HIS A 209 8.02 -4.63 15.35
N ALA A 210 8.27 -5.28 16.48
CA ALA A 210 7.29 -6.08 17.20
C ALA A 210 7.02 -5.48 18.59
N VAL A 211 5.77 -5.13 18.85
CA VAL A 211 5.30 -4.68 20.17
C VAL A 211 4.37 -5.75 20.74
N VAL A 212 4.74 -6.32 21.87
CA VAL A 212 3.99 -7.40 22.55
C VAL A 212 3.72 -7.02 23.99
N PRO A 213 2.75 -7.64 24.69
CA PRO A 213 2.61 -7.49 26.12
C PRO A 213 3.90 -7.88 26.87
N SER A 214 4.23 -7.17 27.95
CA SER A 214 5.38 -7.52 28.77
C SER A 214 5.22 -8.92 29.37
N GLY A 215 6.29 -9.71 29.38
CA GLY A 215 6.25 -11.07 29.88
C GLY A 215 7.46 -11.91 29.47
N PRO A 216 7.48 -13.19 29.80
CA PRO A 216 8.53 -14.11 29.41
C PRO A 216 8.30 -14.63 27.97
N TYR A 217 9.34 -14.52 27.14
CA TYR A 217 9.33 -14.99 25.75
C TYR A 217 10.65 -15.70 25.42
N ARG A 218 10.59 -16.67 24.54
CA ARG A 218 11.72 -17.14 23.77
C ARG A 218 11.93 -16.16 22.62
N VAL A 219 12.95 -15.31 22.72
CA VAL A 219 13.22 -14.26 21.75
C VAL A 219 14.43 -14.63 20.89
N ASP A 220 14.24 -14.64 19.58
CA ASP A 220 15.25 -14.74 18.56
C ASP A 220 15.14 -13.49 17.69
N ALA A 221 15.97 -12.49 17.96
CA ALA A 221 15.94 -11.19 17.29
C ALA A 221 17.31 -10.91 16.71
N GLU A 222 17.42 -10.83 15.38
CA GLU A 222 18.69 -10.68 14.68
C GLU A 222 18.54 -9.76 13.45
N SER A 223 19.52 -8.88 13.30
CA SER A 223 19.73 -8.11 12.09
C SER A 223 21.14 -8.36 11.56
N SER A 224 21.25 -8.72 10.27
CA SER A 224 22.56 -8.91 9.65
C SER A 224 23.26 -7.59 9.35
N SER A 225 22.48 -6.53 9.07
CA SER A 225 23.00 -5.20 8.73
C SER A 225 22.03 -4.12 9.24
N GLY A 226 22.12 -3.83 10.52
CA GLY A 226 21.28 -2.88 11.22
C GLY A 226 21.42 -3.03 12.73
N SER A 227 20.64 -2.30 13.49
CA SER A 227 20.59 -2.39 14.95
C SER A 227 19.62 -3.51 15.39
N ASN A 228 19.91 -4.07 16.57
CA ASN A 228 19.05 -5.06 17.20
C ASN A 228 18.75 -4.61 18.63
N VAL A 229 17.48 -4.40 18.93
CA VAL A 229 17.01 -3.90 20.24
C VAL A 229 15.89 -4.77 20.78
N VAL A 230 16.11 -5.35 21.96
CA VAL A 230 15.09 -6.08 22.70
C VAL A 230 14.93 -5.41 24.05
N ARG A 231 13.71 -4.94 24.37
CA ARG A 231 13.42 -4.23 25.63
C ARG A 231 12.01 -4.51 26.14
N GLY A 232 11.81 -4.42 27.46
CA GLY A 232 10.50 -4.56 28.09
C GLY A 232 9.94 -5.98 28.10
N VAL A 233 10.67 -6.98 27.59
CA VAL A 233 10.33 -8.41 27.67
C VAL A 233 11.39 -9.15 28.46
N THR A 234 11.03 -10.29 29.04
CA THR A 234 11.98 -11.19 29.72
C THR A 234 12.33 -12.33 28.78
N ALA A 235 13.56 -12.30 28.22
CA ALA A 235 14.04 -13.36 27.34
C ALA A 235 14.44 -14.62 28.17
N THR A 236 13.80 -15.75 27.88
CA THR A 236 14.09 -17.05 28.52
C THR A 236 13.81 -18.21 27.57
N THR A 237 14.64 -19.24 27.63
CA THR A 237 14.51 -20.42 26.75
C THR A 237 13.32 -21.33 27.15
N GLU A 238 12.82 -21.22 28.39
CA GLU A 238 11.73 -22.03 28.91
C GLU A 238 10.34 -21.40 28.68
N ALA A 239 10.28 -20.19 28.10
CA ALA A 239 9.00 -19.52 27.87
C ALA A 239 8.11 -20.31 26.90
N PRO A 240 6.79 -20.36 27.16
CA PRO A 240 5.83 -21.03 26.27
C PRO A 240 5.59 -20.24 24.97
N PHE A 241 5.86 -18.95 24.99
CA PHE A 241 5.65 -18.04 23.88
C PHE A 241 6.97 -17.78 23.13
N SER A 242 6.90 -17.66 21.81
CA SER A 242 8.10 -17.45 20.99
C SER A 242 7.95 -16.27 20.05
N ILE A 243 9.02 -15.47 19.96
CA ILE A 243 9.16 -14.34 19.06
C ILE A 243 10.42 -14.56 18.24
N GLN A 244 10.28 -14.61 16.93
CA GLN A 244 11.37 -14.57 15.99
C GLN A 244 11.23 -13.30 15.14
N ALA A 245 12.21 -12.41 15.17
CA ALA A 245 12.24 -11.17 14.44
C ALA A 245 13.59 -11.04 13.71
N LEU A 246 13.59 -11.20 12.42
CA LEU A 246 14.80 -11.27 11.61
C LEU A 246 14.77 -10.23 10.49
N SER A 247 15.89 -9.55 10.26
CA SER A 247 16.10 -8.72 9.08
C SER A 247 17.49 -8.97 8.48
N SER A 248 17.57 -9.03 7.14
CA SER A 248 18.86 -9.06 6.48
C SER A 248 19.45 -7.66 6.34
N SER A 249 18.60 -6.63 6.13
CA SER A 249 19.04 -5.24 6.00
C SER A 249 17.96 -4.31 6.55
N GLY A 250 18.17 -3.82 7.75
CA GLY A 250 17.26 -2.95 8.49
C GLY A 250 17.31 -3.25 9.98
N ASP A 251 16.66 -2.43 10.76
CA ASP A 251 16.64 -2.55 12.22
C ASP A 251 15.64 -3.59 12.69
N VAL A 252 15.98 -4.28 13.78
CA VAL A 252 15.07 -5.21 14.47
C VAL A 252 14.79 -4.68 15.87
N VAL A 253 13.54 -4.44 16.18
CA VAL A 253 13.10 -3.93 17.48
C VAL A 253 12.00 -4.82 18.03
N VAL A 254 12.20 -5.36 19.24
CA VAL A 254 11.19 -6.12 19.99
C VAL A 254 10.93 -5.39 21.30
N GLU A 255 9.71 -4.94 21.50
CA GLU A 255 9.30 -4.17 22.68
C GLU A 255 8.19 -4.85 23.48
N GLY A 256 8.40 -4.91 24.81
CA GLY A 256 7.35 -5.26 25.75
C GLY A 256 6.58 -4.04 26.24
N ARG A 257 5.26 -4.07 26.12
CA ARG A 257 4.37 -3.02 26.60
C ARG A 257 3.60 -3.45 27.84
N GLN A 258 3.52 -2.56 28.84
CA GLN A 258 2.65 -2.70 30.01
C GLN A 258 1.20 -2.36 29.69
#